data_6afe037c4f323a662b2ad4d6f6df59cb
#
_entry.id   6afe037c4f323a662b2ad4d6f6df59cb
#
_cell.length_a   1.000
_cell.length_b   1.000
_cell.length_c   1.000
_cell.angle_alpha   90.00
_cell.angle_beta   90.00
_cell.angle_gamma   90.00
#
_symmetry.space_group_name_H-M   'P 1'
#
loop_
_entity.id
_entity.type
_entity.pdbx_description
1 polymer ?
#
loop_
_entity_poly.entity_id
_entity_poly.type
_entity_poly.pdbx_seq_one_letter_code
_entity_poly.pdbx_strand_id
1 'polypeptide(L)' 'MTKPFIQVGIFGVENNAMKTENQMSKLGLQTNTFEFKIKGKTYWRVVAGPATTLENKDNMLNTIKSAGFTDAYFVSN' A
#
# COMPACT_ATOMS: atom_id res chain seq x y z
N MET A 1 14.81 4.67 10.00
CA MET A 1 13.58 3.91 10.25
C MET A 1 13.54 2.69 9.34
N THR A 2 13.39 1.51 9.89
CA THR A 2 13.26 0.30 9.10
C THR A 2 11.81 0.14 8.66
N LYS A 3 11.60 -0.40 7.46
CA LYS A 3 10.28 -0.67 6.90
C LYS A 3 9.35 0.56 6.94
N PRO A 4 9.75 1.66 6.31
CA PRO A 4 8.96 2.91 6.35
C PRO A 4 7.72 2.90 5.46
N PHE A 5 7.50 1.83 4.74
CA PHE A 5 6.37 1.70 3.82
C PHE A 5 5.36 0.69 4.34
N ILE A 6 4.16 0.76 3.80
CA ILE A 6 3.08 -0.18 4.13
C ILE A 6 2.59 -0.78 2.82
N GLN A 7 2.65 -2.11 2.72
CA GLN A 7 2.02 -2.79 1.60
C GLN A 7 0.52 -2.82 1.85
N VAL A 8 -0.24 -2.14 0.99
CA VAL A 8 -1.69 -2.06 1.10
C VAL A 8 -2.34 -3.32 0.55
N GLY A 9 -1.83 -3.81 -0.57
CA GLY A 9 -2.34 -5.04 -1.18
C GLY A 9 -1.61 -5.41 -2.45
N ILE A 10 -1.87 -6.63 -2.90
CA ILE A 10 -1.40 -7.15 -4.18
C ILE A 10 -2.63 -7.52 -4.99
N PHE A 11 -2.70 -7.07 -6.24
CA PHE A 11 -3.88 -7.21 -7.08
C PHE A 11 -3.54 -7.89 -8.39
N GLY A 12 -4.40 -8.80 -8.81
CA GLY A 12 -4.29 -9.47 -10.12
C GLY A 12 -4.99 -8.70 -11.24
N VAL A 13 -5.67 -7.60 -10.91
CA VAL A 13 -6.38 -6.75 -11.88
C VAL A 13 -5.91 -5.32 -11.67
N GLU A 14 -5.39 -4.70 -12.73
CA GLU A 14 -4.83 -3.35 -12.65
C GLU A 14 -5.85 -2.32 -12.15
N ASN A 15 -7.09 -2.40 -12.59
CA ASN A 15 -8.12 -1.47 -12.15
C ASN A 15 -8.33 -1.50 -10.64
N ASN A 16 -8.20 -2.66 -10.03
CA ASN A 16 -8.33 -2.78 -8.57
C ASN A 16 -7.18 -2.07 -7.85
N ALA A 17 -5.97 -2.18 -8.40
CA ALA A 17 -4.82 -1.45 -7.87
C ALA A 17 -5.03 0.06 -8.00
N MET A 18 -5.53 0.52 -9.16
CA MET A 18 -5.80 1.95 -9.39
C MET A 18 -6.86 2.48 -8.45
N LYS A 19 -7.92 1.72 -8.21
CA LYS A 19 -8.96 2.10 -7.24
C LYS A 19 -8.38 2.24 -5.83
N THR A 20 -7.48 1.33 -5.46
CA THR A 20 -6.81 1.36 -4.18
C THR A 20 -5.94 2.60 -4.06
N GLU A 21 -5.18 2.95 -5.10
CA GLU A 21 -4.39 4.19 -5.13
C GLU A 21 -5.27 5.41 -4.92
N ASN A 22 -6.42 5.46 -5.59
CA ASN A 22 -7.37 6.56 -5.44
C ASN A 22 -7.91 6.66 -4.02
N GLN A 23 -8.23 5.52 -3.41
CA GLN A 23 -8.69 5.49 -2.02
C GLN A 23 -7.62 6.01 -1.06
N MET A 24 -6.36 5.60 -1.26
CA MET A 24 -5.24 6.06 -0.44
C MET A 24 -5.03 7.57 -0.62
N SER A 25 -5.14 8.07 -1.85
CA SER A 25 -5.01 9.49 -2.13
C SER A 25 -6.07 10.31 -1.38
N LYS A 26 -7.30 9.81 -1.34
CA LYS A 26 -8.39 10.48 -0.60
C LYS A 26 -8.13 10.51 0.91
N LEU A 27 -7.34 9.57 1.41
CA LEU A 27 -6.93 9.53 2.81
C LEU A 27 -5.69 10.38 3.08
N GLY A 28 -5.16 11.07 2.06
CA GLY A 28 -3.97 11.88 2.18
C GLY A 28 -2.68 11.10 2.13
N LEU A 29 -2.71 9.87 1.66
CA LEU A 29 -1.53 8.99 1.62
C LEU A 29 -0.94 8.95 0.21
N GLN A 30 0.38 8.98 0.16
CA GLN A 30 1.14 8.80 -1.07
C GLN A 30 1.33 7.30 -1.32
N THR A 31 1.18 6.88 -2.59
CA THR A 31 1.37 5.47 -2.95
C THR A 31 2.24 5.34 -4.19
N ASN A 32 2.86 4.16 -4.31
CA ASN A 32 3.50 3.70 -5.53
C ASN A 32 2.97 2.32 -5.84
N THR A 33 2.81 2.02 -7.12
CA THR A 33 2.34 0.71 -7.56
C THR A 33 3.44 0.07 -8.39
N PHE A 34 3.80 -1.16 -8.04
CA PHE A 34 4.83 -1.94 -8.71
C PHE A 34 4.20 -3.11 -9.44
N GLU A 35 4.42 -3.17 -10.74
CA GLU A 35 4.00 -4.29 -11.56
C GLU A 35 5.05 -5.40 -11.49
N PHE A 36 4.61 -6.64 -11.31
CA PHE A 36 5.51 -7.78 -11.32
C PHE A 36 4.79 -9.02 -11.86
N LYS A 37 5.58 -10.02 -12.28
CA LYS A 37 5.03 -11.25 -12.85
C LYS A 37 5.47 -12.46 -12.05
N ILE A 38 4.51 -13.38 -11.85
CA ILE A 38 4.76 -14.69 -11.26
C ILE A 38 4.15 -15.72 -12.20
N LYS A 39 4.97 -16.63 -12.72
CA LYS A 39 4.54 -17.73 -13.60
C LYS A 39 3.65 -17.24 -14.76
N GLY A 40 4.05 -16.14 -15.38
CA GLY A 40 3.35 -15.59 -16.54
C GLY A 40 2.15 -14.72 -16.22
N LYS A 41 1.76 -14.61 -14.95
CA LYS A 41 0.67 -13.73 -14.53
C LYS A 41 1.22 -12.43 -14.00
N THR A 42 0.57 -11.32 -14.37
CA THR A 42 0.95 -9.98 -13.92
C THR A 42 0.16 -9.60 -12.67
N TYR A 43 0.86 -9.02 -11.71
CA TYR A 43 0.30 -8.53 -10.45
C TYR A 43 0.74 -7.10 -10.22
N TRP A 44 -0.04 -6.37 -9.44
CA TRP A 44 0.25 -4.98 -9.05
C TRP A 44 0.27 -4.87 -7.54
N ARG A 45 1.39 -4.41 -7.00
CA ARG A 45 1.57 -4.22 -5.56
C ARG A 45 1.47 -2.74 -5.24
N VAL A 46 0.52 -2.38 -4.39
CA VAL A 46 0.31 -0.99 -3.96
C VAL A 46 0.97 -0.79 -2.60
N VAL A 47 1.86 0.18 -2.53
CA VAL A 47 2.66 0.48 -1.34
C VAL A 47 2.45 1.94 -0.97
N ALA A 48 2.11 2.21 0.28
CA ALA A 48 1.92 3.56 0.81
C ALA A 48 3.16 4.01 1.59
N GLY A 49 3.43 5.30 1.57
CA GLY A 49 4.55 5.87 2.30
C GLY A 49 5.48 6.67 1.40
N PRO A 50 6.68 7.00 1.87
CA PRO A 50 7.26 6.56 3.15
C PRO A 50 6.67 7.29 4.35
N ALA A 51 6.63 6.61 5.50
CA ALA A 51 6.32 7.24 6.77
C ALA A 51 7.54 8.06 7.24
N THR A 52 7.30 9.15 7.95
CA THR A 52 8.36 10.06 8.37
C THR A 52 8.77 9.87 9.83
N THR A 53 7.88 9.33 10.66
CA THR A 53 8.13 9.05 12.07
C THR A 53 7.47 7.73 12.45
N LEU A 54 7.82 7.18 13.62
CA LEU A 54 7.17 5.98 14.13
C LEU A 54 5.68 6.21 14.38
N GLU A 55 5.33 7.37 14.91
CA GLU A 55 3.92 7.74 15.14
C GLU A 55 3.17 7.81 13.81
N ASN A 56 3.75 8.46 12.81
CA ASN A 56 3.15 8.55 11.48
C ASN A 56 2.97 7.17 10.87
N LYS A 57 3.96 6.29 11.04
CA LYS A 57 3.93 4.92 10.55
C LYS A 57 2.75 4.14 11.12
N ASP A 58 2.56 4.20 12.45
CA ASP A 58 1.46 3.52 13.12
C ASP A 58 0.10 4.11 12.70
N ASN A 59 0.02 5.43 12.60
CA ASN A 59 -1.21 6.11 12.18
C ASN A 59 -1.59 5.73 10.76
N MET A 60 -0.62 5.65 9.85
CA MET A 60 -0.85 5.23 8.47
C MET A 60 -1.42 3.81 8.43
N LEU A 61 -0.83 2.88 9.17
CA LEU A 61 -1.31 1.51 9.20
C LEU A 61 -2.73 1.43 9.72
N ASN A 62 -3.03 2.13 10.81
CA ASN A 62 -4.38 2.16 11.38
C ASN A 62 -5.39 2.74 10.39
N THR A 63 -5.03 3.81 9.70
CA THR A 63 -5.89 4.44 8.68
C THR A 63 -6.19 3.46 7.54
N ILE A 64 -5.15 2.77 7.06
CA ILE A 64 -5.28 1.83 5.95
C ILE A 64 -6.15 0.63 6.36
N LYS A 65 -5.91 0.07 7.53
CA LYS A 65 -6.71 -1.05 8.02
C LYS A 65 -8.15 -0.66 8.26
N SER A 66 -8.39 0.54 8.80
CA SER A 66 -9.74 1.06 9.03
C SER A 66 -10.51 1.27 7.73
N ALA A 67 -9.80 1.48 6.63
CA ALA A 67 -10.42 1.62 5.31
C ALA A 67 -10.76 0.28 4.67
N GLY A 68 -10.49 -0.84 5.34
CA GLY A 68 -10.85 -2.17 4.87
C GLY A 68 -9.68 -3.03 4.41
N PHE A 69 -8.47 -2.48 4.37
CA PHE A 69 -7.26 -3.23 3.93
C PHE A 69 -6.62 -3.90 5.15
N THR A 70 -7.31 -4.90 5.69
CA THR A 70 -6.96 -5.53 6.96
C THR A 70 -5.67 -6.34 6.91
N ASP A 71 -5.22 -6.71 5.71
CA ASP A 71 -3.97 -7.48 5.52
C ASP A 71 -2.75 -6.57 5.30
N ALA A 72 -2.92 -5.26 5.40
CA ALA A 72 -1.81 -4.32 5.25
C ALA A 72 -0.73 -4.56 6.30
N TYR A 73 0.55 -4.43 5.90
CA TYR A 73 1.67 -4.63 6.81
C TYR A 73 2.89 -3.82 6.38
N PHE A 74 3.81 -3.63 7.32
CA PHE A 74 5.01 -2.84 7.08
C PHE A 74 5.99 -3.56 6.15
N VAL A 75 6.58 -2.81 5.23
CA VAL A 75 7.60 -3.31 4.28
C VAL A 75 8.72 -2.28 4.11
N SER A 76 9.85 -2.76 3.58
CA SER A 76 11.01 -1.89 3.35
C SER A 76 10.84 -0.98 2.14
N ASN A 77 10.05 -1.40 1.19
CA ASN A 77 9.74 -0.58 0.02
C ASN A 77 8.50 -1.09 -0.71
#